data_6fedbef6dca67728d7a9b6e87440064a
#
_entry.id   6fedbef6dca67728d7a9b6e87440064a
#
_cell.length_a   1.000
_cell.length_b   1.000
_cell.length_c   1.000
_cell.angle_alpha   90.00
_cell.angle_beta   90.00
_cell.angle_gamma   90.00
#
_symmetry.space_group_name_H-M   'P 1'
#
loop_
_entity.id
_entity.type
_entity.pdbx_description
1 polymer ?
#
loop_
_entity_poly.entity_id
_entity_poly.type
_entity_poly.pdbx_seq_one_letter_code
_entity_poly.pdbx_strand_id
1 'polypeptide(L)'
;MFMSKPLLHLKEASIFQQENLVLSDISLDIFEGDFMYLIGKTGSGKSSLMKTLYGDLPLLKGEGSIVDFNLNTLKEKDIPFLRRKLGIVFQDFKLLNDRNVHDNLLFVLKATGWKDITKMNAKINEVLEKVGMQTKGFKMAYQLSGGEQQRVAIARALLNDPELILADEPTGNLDPKTSLEVMSVLEGINKSGKTILMATHDYALILKYPHKTIKCDGEKVYEVV
;
A
#
# COMPACT_ATOMS: atom_id res chain seq x y z
N MET A 1 7.91 3.17 30.01
CA MET A 1 7.17 3.41 28.78
C MET A 1 7.65 2.35 27.78
N PHE A 2 6.87 1.29 27.57
CA PHE A 2 7.24 0.28 26.58
C PHE A 2 7.17 0.92 25.21
N MET A 3 8.31 1.06 24.52
CA MET A 3 8.30 1.48 23.13
C MET A 3 7.54 0.41 22.34
N SER A 4 6.46 0.81 21.67
CA SER A 4 5.73 -0.09 20.78
C SER A 4 6.68 -0.56 19.66
N LYS A 5 6.63 -1.87 19.35
CA LYS A 5 7.43 -2.41 18.24
C LYS A 5 6.95 -1.78 16.92
N PRO A 6 7.84 -1.29 16.06
CA PRO A 6 7.44 -0.76 14.77
C PRO A 6 6.85 -1.85 13.88
N LEU A 7 5.84 -1.49 13.06
CA LEU A 7 5.32 -2.37 12.01
C LEU A 7 6.27 -2.52 10.82
N LEU A 8 7.04 -1.47 10.53
CA LEU A 8 8.16 -1.49 9.59
C LEU A 8 9.40 -0.97 10.31
N HIS A 9 10.48 -1.75 10.24
CA HIS A 9 11.80 -1.37 10.71
C HIS A 9 12.83 -1.65 9.64
N LEU A 10 13.59 -0.63 9.25
CA LEU A 10 14.76 -0.73 8.40
C LEU A 10 15.95 -0.08 9.13
N LYS A 11 17.11 -0.73 9.09
CA LYS A 11 18.36 -0.21 9.65
C LYS A 11 19.51 -0.44 8.69
N GLU A 12 20.13 0.67 8.25
CA GLU A 12 21.26 0.67 7.31
C GLU A 12 20.94 -0.17 6.05
N ALA A 13 19.65 -0.20 5.65
CA ALA A 13 19.16 -1.03 4.56
C ALA A 13 19.56 -0.44 3.20
N SER A 14 19.97 -1.30 2.27
CA SER A 14 20.27 -0.92 0.89
C SER A 14 19.41 -1.71 -0.08
N ILE A 15 18.80 -1.01 -1.01
CA ILE A 15 17.88 -1.57 -2.00
C ILE A 15 18.59 -1.68 -3.34
N PHE A 16 18.53 -2.86 -3.93
CA PHE A 16 19.11 -3.16 -5.23
C PHE A 16 18.02 -3.55 -6.23
N GLN A 17 18.25 -3.19 -7.48
CA GLN A 17 17.49 -3.71 -8.61
C GLN A 17 18.47 -4.46 -9.51
N GLN A 18 18.41 -5.80 -9.48
CA GLN A 18 19.47 -6.68 -9.96
C GLN A 18 20.78 -6.37 -9.23
N GLU A 19 21.84 -5.96 -9.95
CA GLU A 19 23.14 -5.59 -9.36
C GLU A 19 23.28 -4.08 -9.09
N ASN A 20 22.32 -3.25 -9.55
CA ASN A 20 22.39 -1.81 -9.40
C ASN A 20 21.88 -1.37 -8.03
N LEU A 21 22.69 -0.62 -7.30
CA LEU A 21 22.28 0.06 -6.08
C LEU A 21 21.28 1.18 -6.44
N VAL A 22 20.12 1.16 -5.79
CA VAL A 22 19.05 2.15 -6.01
C VAL A 22 18.93 3.08 -4.82
N LEU A 23 18.96 2.53 -3.61
CA LEU A 23 18.92 3.29 -2.36
C LEU A 23 19.90 2.68 -1.37
N SER A 24 20.57 3.52 -0.58
CA SER A 24 21.57 3.11 0.41
C SER A 24 21.26 3.69 1.78
N ASP A 25 21.69 2.96 2.81
CA ASP A 25 21.75 3.43 4.20
C ASP A 25 20.41 3.95 4.73
N ILE A 26 19.33 3.19 4.44
CA ILE A 26 17.97 3.54 4.86
C ILE A 26 17.79 3.11 6.31
N SER A 27 17.45 4.06 7.18
CA SER A 27 16.99 3.80 8.54
C SER A 27 15.62 4.44 8.72
N LEU A 28 14.60 3.61 8.99
CA LEU A 28 13.20 4.02 8.99
C LEU A 28 12.37 3.14 9.93
N ASP A 29 11.58 3.78 10.78
CA ASP A 29 10.57 3.14 11.60
C ASP A 29 9.18 3.69 11.27
N ILE A 30 8.21 2.78 11.12
CA ILE A 30 6.78 3.12 11.00
C ILE A 30 6.03 2.35 12.09
N PHE A 31 5.25 3.08 12.88
CA PHE A 31 4.46 2.53 13.98
C PHE A 31 2.99 2.40 13.61
N GLU A 32 2.27 1.62 14.40
CA GLU A 32 0.83 1.44 14.22
C GLU A 32 0.09 2.80 14.28
N GLY A 33 -0.80 3.01 13.30
CA GLY A 33 -1.56 4.25 13.15
C GLY A 33 -0.83 5.38 12.43
N ASP A 34 0.46 5.25 12.10
CA ASP A 34 1.17 6.26 11.32
C ASP A 34 0.57 6.38 9.90
N PHE A 35 0.48 7.61 9.42
CA PHE A 35 0.41 7.91 7.98
C PHE A 35 1.73 8.58 7.59
N MET A 36 2.45 8.00 6.63
CA MET A 36 3.74 8.51 6.20
C MET A 36 3.79 8.64 4.68
N TYR A 37 4.28 9.78 4.20
CA TYR A 37 4.58 9.97 2.78
C TYR A 37 6.01 9.56 2.45
N LEU A 38 6.16 8.93 1.29
CA LEU A 38 7.44 8.65 0.63
C LEU A 38 7.50 9.49 -0.65
N ILE A 39 8.25 10.59 -0.62
CA ILE A 39 8.35 11.52 -1.76
C ILE A 39 9.66 11.38 -2.51
N GLY A 40 9.70 11.93 -3.71
CA GLY A 40 10.91 11.95 -4.56
C GLY A 40 10.54 11.97 -6.04
N LYS A 41 11.49 12.37 -6.86
CA LYS A 41 11.33 12.40 -8.33
C LYS A 41 11.02 11.00 -8.88
N THR A 42 10.45 10.95 -10.08
CA THR A 42 10.34 9.68 -10.83
C THR A 42 11.73 9.07 -11.00
N GLY A 43 11.85 7.78 -10.74
CA GLY A 43 13.15 7.07 -10.77
C GLY A 43 14.01 7.22 -9.52
N SER A 44 13.56 7.92 -8.46
CA SER A 44 14.36 8.08 -7.21
C SER A 44 14.42 6.84 -6.31
N GLY A 45 13.77 5.71 -6.69
CA GLY A 45 13.82 4.48 -5.92
C GLY A 45 12.57 4.19 -5.06
N LYS A 46 11.55 5.06 -5.03
CA LYS A 46 10.32 4.86 -4.24
C LYS A 46 9.67 3.49 -4.49
N SER A 47 9.41 3.17 -5.76
CA SER A 47 8.79 1.89 -6.13
C SER A 47 9.71 0.70 -5.85
N SER A 48 11.03 0.86 -5.91
CA SER A 48 11.98 -0.21 -5.54
C SER A 48 11.94 -0.49 -4.04
N LEU A 49 11.86 0.57 -3.21
CA LEU A 49 11.64 0.41 -1.77
C LEU A 49 10.31 -0.30 -1.50
N MET A 50 9.21 0.17 -2.09
CA MET A 50 7.91 -0.51 -1.95
C MET A 50 7.97 -1.99 -2.34
N LYS A 51 8.63 -2.31 -3.46
CA LYS A 51 8.82 -3.69 -3.94
C LYS A 51 9.58 -4.55 -2.95
N THR A 52 10.59 -4.01 -2.29
CA THR A 52 11.32 -4.71 -1.22
C THR A 52 10.41 -4.97 -0.02
N LEU A 53 9.57 -4.00 0.36
CA LEU A 53 8.68 -4.13 1.51
C LEU A 53 7.61 -5.22 1.32
N TYR A 54 7.09 -5.45 0.09
CA TYR A 54 6.14 -6.53 -0.16
C TYR A 54 6.77 -7.80 -0.78
N GLY A 55 8.11 -7.92 -0.73
CA GLY A 55 8.83 -9.12 -1.10
C GLY A 55 8.91 -9.39 -2.61
N ASP A 56 8.90 -8.36 -3.46
CA ASP A 56 9.15 -8.47 -4.91
C ASP A 56 10.64 -8.30 -5.23
N LEU A 57 11.36 -7.55 -4.39
CA LEU A 57 12.81 -7.45 -4.39
C LEU A 57 13.37 -7.93 -3.06
N PRO A 58 14.51 -8.64 -3.04
CA PRO A 58 15.14 -9.07 -1.79
C PRO A 58 15.83 -7.90 -1.08
N LEU A 59 15.85 -7.93 0.27
CA LEU A 59 16.72 -7.07 1.06
C LEU A 59 18.07 -7.76 1.25
N LEU A 60 19.12 -7.27 0.56
CA LEU A 60 20.44 -7.89 0.52
C LEU A 60 21.40 -7.32 1.55
N LYS A 61 21.26 -6.05 1.95
CA LYS A 61 22.12 -5.33 2.90
C LYS A 61 21.31 -4.60 3.96
N GLY A 62 21.87 -4.50 5.18
CA GLY A 62 21.23 -3.91 6.34
C GLY A 62 20.26 -4.88 7.00
N GLU A 63 19.44 -4.37 7.92
CA GLU A 63 18.44 -5.14 8.63
C GLU A 63 17.05 -4.63 8.24
N GLY A 64 16.06 -5.53 8.11
CA GLY A 64 14.70 -5.14 7.81
C GLY A 64 13.65 -6.11 8.32
N SER A 65 12.59 -5.57 8.90
CA SER A 65 11.40 -6.33 9.26
C SER A 65 10.13 -5.55 8.95
N ILE A 66 9.07 -6.27 8.57
CA ILE A 66 7.76 -5.71 8.27
C ILE A 66 6.66 -6.67 8.72
N VAL A 67 5.68 -6.20 9.48
CA VAL A 67 4.52 -6.96 9.99
C VAL A 67 4.93 -8.37 10.49
N ASP A 68 5.95 -8.45 11.34
CA ASP A 68 6.56 -9.66 11.91
C ASP A 68 7.38 -10.54 10.96
N PHE A 69 7.56 -10.18 9.70
CA PHE A 69 8.45 -10.87 8.78
C PHE A 69 9.83 -10.21 8.74
N ASN A 70 10.88 -11.03 8.78
CA ASN A 70 12.25 -10.57 8.55
C ASN A 70 12.52 -10.57 7.04
N LEU A 71 12.81 -9.40 6.48
CA LEU A 71 13.03 -9.21 5.04
C LEU A 71 14.32 -9.87 4.53
N ASN A 72 15.35 -9.98 5.39
CA ASN A 72 16.64 -10.57 5.01
C ASN A 72 16.56 -12.09 4.82
N THR A 73 15.61 -12.75 5.50
CA THR A 73 15.43 -14.20 5.46
C THR A 73 14.14 -14.63 4.78
N LEU A 74 13.42 -13.68 4.16
CA LEU A 74 12.15 -13.94 3.50
C LEU A 74 12.34 -14.89 2.31
N LYS A 75 11.63 -16.03 2.33
CA LYS A 75 11.65 -17.02 1.26
C LYS A 75 10.42 -16.86 0.36
N GLU A 76 10.52 -17.29 -0.88
CA GLU A 76 9.40 -17.23 -1.84
C GLU A 76 8.10 -17.83 -1.30
N LYS A 77 8.17 -18.94 -0.56
CA LYS A 77 7.01 -19.58 0.07
C LYS A 77 6.33 -18.72 1.15
N ASP A 78 7.06 -17.76 1.74
CA ASP A 78 6.57 -16.90 2.83
C ASP A 78 5.94 -15.61 2.29
N ILE A 79 6.27 -15.22 1.04
CA ILE A 79 5.77 -14.00 0.40
C ILE A 79 4.22 -13.94 0.36
N PRO A 80 3.47 -15.00 0.02
CA PRO A 80 2.02 -14.96 0.06
C PRO A 80 1.45 -14.67 1.46
N PHE A 81 2.11 -15.11 2.51
CA PHE A 81 1.71 -14.86 3.90
C PHE A 81 2.01 -13.41 4.32
N LEU A 82 3.19 -12.88 3.95
CA LEU A 82 3.51 -11.47 4.11
C LEU A 82 2.45 -10.59 3.41
N ARG A 83 2.18 -10.85 2.13
CA ARG A 83 1.24 -10.05 1.32
C ARG A 83 -0.21 -10.11 1.84
N ARG A 84 -0.60 -11.13 2.61
CA ARG A 84 -1.91 -11.17 3.29
C ARG A 84 -2.02 -10.18 4.44
N LYS A 85 -0.90 -9.84 5.10
CA LYS A 85 -0.85 -8.84 6.17
C LYS A 85 -0.68 -7.42 5.64
N LEU A 86 -0.42 -7.26 4.34
CA LEU A 86 -0.25 -5.98 3.67
C LEU A 86 -1.44 -5.66 2.77
N GLY A 87 -1.85 -4.41 2.76
CA GLY A 87 -2.73 -3.87 1.74
C GLY A 87 -1.90 -3.18 0.65
N ILE A 88 -1.92 -3.66 -0.59
CA ILE A 88 -1.14 -3.06 -1.66
C ILE A 88 -2.06 -2.34 -2.63
N VAL A 89 -1.83 -1.03 -2.81
CA VAL A 89 -2.55 -0.16 -3.72
C VAL A 89 -1.59 0.33 -4.80
N PHE A 90 -1.88 0.02 -6.06
CA PHE A 90 -1.05 0.38 -7.21
C PHE A 90 -1.60 1.61 -7.94
N GLN A 91 -0.74 2.33 -8.65
CA GLN A 91 -1.09 3.47 -9.49
C GLN A 91 -2.04 3.10 -10.64
N ASP A 92 -1.89 1.92 -11.24
CA ASP A 92 -2.62 1.43 -12.40
C ASP A 92 -3.78 0.47 -12.02
N PHE A 93 -4.31 0.62 -10.82
CA PHE A 93 -5.46 -0.10 -10.24
C PHE A 93 -5.31 -1.62 -10.20
N LYS A 94 -4.77 -2.26 -11.23
CA LYS A 94 -4.59 -3.73 -11.37
C LYS A 94 -5.90 -4.50 -11.11
N LEU A 95 -7.02 -3.99 -11.61
CA LEU A 95 -8.29 -4.70 -11.60
C LEU A 95 -8.38 -5.66 -12.79
N LEU A 96 -9.05 -6.80 -12.58
CA LEU A 96 -9.31 -7.78 -13.63
C LEU A 96 -10.47 -7.28 -14.50
N ASN A 97 -10.21 -7.06 -15.79
CA ASN A 97 -11.19 -6.47 -16.72
C ASN A 97 -12.29 -7.43 -17.17
N ASP A 98 -12.07 -8.74 -17.01
CA ASP A 98 -13.01 -9.81 -17.34
C ASP A 98 -14.08 -10.05 -16.24
N ARG A 99 -14.05 -9.25 -15.17
CA ARG A 99 -14.89 -9.44 -13.97
C ARG A 99 -15.50 -8.12 -13.50
N ASN A 100 -16.66 -8.25 -12.84
CA ASN A 100 -17.26 -7.14 -12.13
C ASN A 100 -16.48 -6.82 -10.82
N VAL A 101 -16.87 -5.74 -10.15
CA VAL A 101 -16.25 -5.29 -8.88
C VAL A 101 -16.31 -6.36 -7.81
N HIS A 102 -17.50 -6.95 -7.59
CA HIS A 102 -17.69 -7.99 -6.58
C HIS A 102 -16.76 -9.20 -6.85
N ASP A 103 -16.70 -9.65 -8.09
CA ASP A 103 -15.90 -10.83 -8.45
C ASP A 103 -14.39 -10.55 -8.43
N ASN A 104 -13.96 -9.30 -8.67
CA ASN A 104 -12.59 -8.88 -8.41
C ASN A 104 -12.19 -9.06 -6.94
N LEU A 105 -13.07 -8.67 -6.01
CA LEU A 105 -12.82 -8.78 -4.58
C LEU A 105 -12.95 -10.23 -4.10
N LEU A 106 -13.97 -10.95 -4.58
CA LEU A 106 -14.19 -12.36 -4.26
C LEU A 106 -13.00 -13.24 -4.67
N PHE A 107 -12.40 -12.94 -5.83
CA PHE A 107 -11.21 -13.64 -6.31
C PHE A 107 -10.06 -13.57 -5.31
N VAL A 108 -9.80 -12.40 -4.73
CA VAL A 108 -8.73 -12.21 -3.74
C VAL A 108 -9.03 -13.01 -2.46
N LEU A 109 -10.25 -12.95 -1.93
CA LEU A 109 -10.61 -13.71 -0.73
C LEU A 109 -10.45 -15.22 -0.94
N LYS A 110 -10.87 -15.75 -2.10
CA LYS A 110 -10.65 -17.17 -2.45
C LYS A 110 -9.15 -17.49 -2.54
N ALA A 111 -8.37 -16.66 -3.22
CA ALA A 111 -6.92 -16.84 -3.36
C ALA A 111 -6.17 -16.76 -2.02
N THR A 112 -6.70 -16.03 -1.05
CA THR A 112 -6.12 -15.91 0.29
C THR A 112 -6.64 -16.96 1.29
N GLY A 113 -7.46 -17.92 0.81
CA GLY A 113 -7.85 -19.12 1.57
C GLY A 113 -9.16 -19.02 2.34
N TRP A 114 -9.98 -18.00 2.09
CA TRP A 114 -11.33 -17.94 2.63
C TRP A 114 -12.19 -19.03 1.99
N LYS A 115 -13.05 -19.66 2.80
CA LYS A 115 -13.92 -20.79 2.35
C LYS A 115 -15.41 -20.49 2.49
N ASP A 116 -15.79 -19.64 3.43
CA ASP A 116 -17.18 -19.33 3.73
C ASP A 116 -17.67 -18.18 2.83
N ILE A 117 -18.54 -18.50 1.88
CA ILE A 117 -19.07 -17.52 0.91
C ILE A 117 -19.89 -16.41 1.59
N THR A 118 -20.59 -16.72 2.68
CA THR A 118 -21.40 -15.74 3.43
C THR A 118 -20.47 -14.70 4.07
N LYS A 119 -19.40 -15.16 4.71
CA LYS A 119 -18.39 -14.26 5.31
C LYS A 119 -17.66 -13.47 4.24
N MET A 120 -17.32 -14.07 3.09
CA MET A 120 -16.70 -13.35 1.97
C MET A 120 -17.61 -12.22 1.47
N ASN A 121 -18.91 -12.50 1.25
CA ASN A 121 -19.86 -11.48 0.80
C ASN A 121 -20.04 -10.36 1.84
N ALA A 122 -20.11 -10.70 3.12
CA ALA A 122 -20.17 -9.71 4.19
C ALA A 122 -18.93 -8.81 4.19
N LYS A 123 -17.72 -9.40 4.04
CA LYS A 123 -16.46 -8.64 3.96
C LYS A 123 -16.38 -7.75 2.72
N ILE A 124 -16.82 -8.25 1.57
CA ILE A 124 -16.88 -7.46 0.33
C ILE A 124 -17.78 -6.23 0.52
N ASN A 125 -18.98 -6.42 1.08
CA ASN A 125 -19.89 -5.30 1.34
C ASN A 125 -19.30 -4.29 2.33
N GLU A 126 -18.68 -4.74 3.41
CA GLU A 126 -17.99 -3.89 4.39
C GLU A 126 -16.92 -3.02 3.72
N VAL A 127 -16.02 -3.61 2.93
CA VAL A 127 -14.92 -2.83 2.31
C VAL A 127 -15.43 -1.92 1.21
N LEU A 128 -16.46 -2.31 0.45
CA LEU A 128 -17.09 -1.44 -0.55
C LEU A 128 -17.78 -0.25 0.10
N GLU A 129 -18.41 -0.43 1.25
CA GLU A 129 -19.00 0.66 2.02
C GLU A 129 -17.95 1.66 2.51
N LYS A 130 -16.82 1.16 3.06
CA LYS A 130 -15.69 1.99 3.51
C LYS A 130 -15.11 2.90 2.42
N VAL A 131 -15.21 2.51 1.16
CA VAL A 131 -14.71 3.30 0.03
C VAL A 131 -15.82 3.98 -0.79
N GLY A 132 -17.09 3.93 -0.34
CA GLY A 132 -18.23 4.56 -1.02
C GLY A 132 -18.62 3.89 -2.34
N MET A 133 -18.41 2.57 -2.47
CA MET A 133 -18.67 1.80 -3.69
C MET A 133 -19.74 0.71 -3.52
N GLN A 134 -20.51 0.74 -2.43
CA GLN A 134 -21.49 -0.30 -2.05
C GLN A 134 -22.57 -0.55 -3.12
N THR A 135 -22.91 0.43 -3.96
CA THR A 135 -23.90 0.30 -5.03
C THR A 135 -23.30 -0.10 -6.39
N LYS A 136 -21.99 -0.33 -6.47
CA LYS A 136 -21.26 -0.56 -7.73
C LYS A 136 -20.73 -1.99 -7.89
N GLY A 137 -21.06 -2.90 -6.97
CA GLY A 137 -20.54 -4.28 -6.98
C GLY A 137 -20.76 -5.06 -8.27
N PHE A 138 -21.86 -4.80 -8.97
CA PHE A 138 -22.22 -5.48 -10.21
C PHE A 138 -21.54 -4.89 -11.48
N LYS A 139 -20.92 -3.70 -11.40
CA LYS A 139 -20.28 -3.07 -12.55
C LYS A 139 -18.96 -3.75 -12.92
N MET A 140 -18.70 -3.85 -14.21
CA MET A 140 -17.40 -4.29 -14.73
C MET A 140 -16.36 -3.19 -14.48
N ALA A 141 -15.07 -3.61 -14.31
CA ALA A 141 -13.99 -2.66 -14.02
C ALA A 141 -13.89 -1.54 -15.07
N TYR A 142 -14.03 -1.86 -16.35
CA TYR A 142 -13.97 -0.88 -17.44
C TYR A 142 -15.16 0.11 -17.50
N GLN A 143 -16.24 -0.14 -16.75
CA GLN A 143 -17.40 0.76 -16.64
C GLN A 143 -17.23 1.82 -15.54
N LEU A 144 -16.14 1.74 -14.79
CA LEU A 144 -15.85 2.65 -13.69
C LEU A 144 -14.94 3.80 -14.16
N SER A 145 -15.14 4.99 -13.58
CA SER A 145 -14.16 6.08 -13.70
C SER A 145 -12.82 5.69 -13.02
N GLY A 146 -11.74 6.38 -13.36
CA GLY A 146 -10.43 6.12 -12.73
C GLY A 146 -10.46 6.20 -11.20
N GLY A 147 -11.13 7.21 -10.65
CA GLY A 147 -11.29 7.32 -9.20
C GLY A 147 -12.14 6.21 -8.58
N GLU A 148 -13.19 5.74 -9.28
CA GLU A 148 -13.96 4.57 -8.85
C GLU A 148 -13.11 3.29 -8.88
N GLN A 149 -12.30 3.09 -9.93
CA GLN A 149 -11.37 1.97 -10.01
C GLN A 149 -10.35 2.00 -8.88
N GLN A 150 -9.82 3.18 -8.56
CA GLN A 150 -8.88 3.33 -7.44
C GLN A 150 -9.54 3.05 -6.10
N ARG A 151 -10.76 3.51 -5.86
CA ARG A 151 -11.50 3.15 -4.64
C ARG A 151 -11.75 1.65 -4.53
N VAL A 152 -12.04 0.95 -5.64
CA VAL A 152 -12.14 -0.52 -5.64
C VAL A 152 -10.77 -1.17 -5.38
N ALA A 153 -9.67 -0.64 -5.91
CA ALA A 153 -8.32 -1.12 -5.60
C ALA A 153 -7.98 -0.95 -4.11
N ILE A 154 -8.40 0.15 -3.48
CA ILE A 154 -8.28 0.36 -2.02
C ILE A 154 -9.17 -0.64 -1.27
N ALA A 155 -10.43 -0.86 -1.68
CA ALA A 155 -11.29 -1.88 -1.07
C ALA A 155 -10.64 -3.27 -1.12
N ARG A 156 -10.05 -3.63 -2.26
CA ARG A 156 -9.29 -4.87 -2.42
C ARG A 156 -8.15 -4.99 -1.43
N ALA A 157 -7.41 -3.92 -1.21
CA ALA A 157 -6.30 -3.89 -0.26
C ALA A 157 -6.77 -4.12 1.20
N LEU A 158 -8.02 -3.77 1.54
CA LEU A 158 -8.60 -3.92 2.88
C LEU A 158 -9.17 -5.31 3.19
N LEU A 159 -9.29 -6.21 2.20
CA LEU A 159 -10.02 -7.48 2.34
C LEU A 159 -9.52 -8.39 3.47
N ASN A 160 -8.21 -8.45 3.69
CA ASN A 160 -7.59 -9.30 4.71
C ASN A 160 -7.25 -8.52 6.01
N ASP A 161 -7.87 -7.39 6.25
CA ASP A 161 -7.62 -6.52 7.42
C ASP A 161 -6.13 -6.21 7.64
N PRO A 162 -5.43 -5.63 6.63
CA PRO A 162 -3.99 -5.45 6.67
C PRO A 162 -3.54 -4.62 7.87
N GLU A 163 -2.35 -4.92 8.39
CA GLU A 163 -1.69 -4.14 9.43
C GLU A 163 -1.06 -2.86 8.87
N LEU A 164 -0.57 -2.93 7.62
CA LEU A 164 0.06 -1.81 6.91
C LEU A 164 -0.43 -1.76 5.46
N ILE A 165 -0.79 -0.56 5.00
CA ILE A 165 -1.14 -0.29 3.61
C ILE A 165 0.06 0.38 2.92
N LEU A 166 0.50 -0.22 1.82
CA LEU A 166 1.53 0.30 0.92
C LEU A 166 0.83 0.84 -0.33
N ALA A 167 0.80 2.16 -0.50
CA ALA A 167 0.17 2.81 -1.64
C ALA A 167 1.23 3.45 -2.54
N ASP A 168 1.43 2.90 -3.75
CA ASP A 168 2.40 3.39 -4.72
C ASP A 168 1.71 4.30 -5.73
N GLU A 169 1.86 5.61 -5.54
CA GLU A 169 1.28 6.68 -6.36
C GLU A 169 -0.24 6.52 -6.62
N PRO A 170 -1.08 6.34 -5.59
CA PRO A 170 -2.49 5.96 -5.75
C PRO A 170 -3.34 7.03 -6.45
N THR A 171 -2.85 8.24 -6.62
CA THR A 171 -3.53 9.36 -7.28
C THR A 171 -2.86 9.79 -8.58
N GLY A 172 -1.76 9.16 -8.99
CA GLY A 172 -0.90 9.61 -10.09
C GLY A 172 -1.57 9.62 -11.47
N ASN A 173 -2.66 8.85 -11.66
CA ASN A 173 -3.42 8.77 -12.91
C ASN A 173 -4.79 9.46 -12.82
N LEU A 174 -5.00 10.30 -11.81
CA LEU A 174 -6.30 10.93 -11.54
C LEU A 174 -6.22 12.46 -11.69
N ASP A 175 -7.36 13.06 -12.01
CA ASP A 175 -7.49 14.51 -11.96
C ASP A 175 -7.45 15.04 -10.52
N PRO A 176 -7.14 16.33 -10.30
CA PRO A 176 -6.95 16.87 -8.92
C PRO A 176 -8.18 16.70 -8.02
N LYS A 177 -9.40 16.81 -8.55
CA LYS A 177 -10.63 16.66 -7.77
C LYS A 177 -10.79 15.21 -7.30
N THR A 178 -10.64 14.28 -8.21
CA THR A 178 -10.72 12.83 -7.95
C THR A 178 -9.60 12.38 -7.00
N SER A 179 -8.40 12.97 -7.12
CA SER A 179 -7.29 12.73 -6.19
C SER A 179 -7.63 13.10 -4.74
N LEU A 180 -8.33 14.22 -4.53
CA LEU A 180 -8.80 14.61 -3.20
C LEU A 180 -9.86 13.64 -2.64
N GLU A 181 -10.75 13.10 -3.48
CA GLU A 181 -11.73 12.09 -3.05
C GLU A 181 -11.03 10.80 -2.60
N VAL A 182 -10.04 10.33 -3.35
CA VAL A 182 -9.24 9.15 -3.00
C VAL A 182 -8.44 9.39 -1.72
N MET A 183 -7.83 10.57 -1.56
CA MET A 183 -7.12 10.94 -0.33
C MET A 183 -8.05 10.96 0.89
N SER A 184 -9.26 11.50 0.73
CA SER A 184 -10.27 11.50 1.82
C SER A 184 -10.60 10.07 2.28
N VAL A 185 -10.64 9.10 1.37
CA VAL A 185 -10.84 7.68 1.71
C VAL A 185 -9.64 7.14 2.50
N LEU A 186 -8.40 7.40 2.05
CA LEU A 186 -7.19 6.96 2.76
C LEU A 186 -7.08 7.59 4.16
N GLU A 187 -7.41 8.87 4.31
CA GLU A 187 -7.50 9.56 5.59
C GLU A 187 -8.52 8.90 6.54
N GLY A 188 -9.70 8.57 6.01
CA GLY A 188 -10.73 7.86 6.78
C GLY A 188 -10.25 6.49 7.28
N ILE A 189 -9.54 5.77 6.43
CA ILE A 189 -8.95 4.46 6.74
C ILE A 189 -7.86 4.62 7.82
N ASN A 190 -6.98 5.61 7.71
CA ASN A 190 -5.96 5.87 8.73
C ASN A 190 -6.57 6.27 10.07
N LYS A 191 -7.57 7.17 10.07
CA LYS A 191 -8.31 7.56 11.27
C LYS A 191 -9.03 6.39 11.96
N SER A 192 -9.34 5.32 11.23
CA SER A 192 -9.85 4.08 11.82
C SER A 192 -8.76 3.19 12.44
N GLY A 193 -7.50 3.66 12.50
CA GLY A 193 -6.36 3.00 13.13
C GLY A 193 -5.44 2.23 12.16
N LYS A 194 -5.66 2.28 10.85
CA LYS A 194 -4.78 1.61 9.88
C LYS A 194 -3.52 2.43 9.60
N THR A 195 -2.40 1.75 9.48
CA THR A 195 -1.10 2.36 9.13
C THR A 195 -0.95 2.46 7.62
N ILE A 196 -0.42 3.58 7.12
CA ILE A 196 -0.28 3.83 5.68
C ILE A 196 1.12 4.38 5.37
N LEU A 197 1.80 3.77 4.41
CA LEU A 197 2.95 4.34 3.71
C LEU A 197 2.54 4.63 2.27
N MET A 198 2.53 5.90 1.88
CA MET A 198 2.09 6.34 0.56
C MET A 198 3.25 6.99 -0.21
N ALA A 199 3.67 6.36 -1.29
CA ALA A 199 4.55 7.01 -2.25
C ALA A 199 3.75 8.00 -3.10
N THR A 200 4.26 9.23 -3.23
CA THR A 200 3.65 10.25 -4.08
C THR A 200 4.67 11.30 -4.49
N HIS A 201 4.38 12.01 -5.57
CA HIS A 201 5.09 13.22 -6.00
C HIS A 201 4.17 14.44 -6.04
N ASP A 202 2.92 14.31 -5.56
CA ASP A 202 1.92 15.40 -5.54
C ASP A 202 2.06 16.23 -4.25
N TYR A 203 2.82 17.30 -4.32
CA TYR A 203 3.03 18.21 -3.20
C TYR A 203 1.76 18.97 -2.78
N ALA A 204 0.78 19.15 -3.68
CA ALA A 204 -0.47 19.82 -3.34
C ALA A 204 -1.32 18.96 -2.39
N LEU A 205 -1.31 17.64 -2.59
CA LEU A 205 -1.95 16.71 -1.66
C LEU A 205 -1.26 16.70 -0.29
N ILE A 206 0.08 16.70 -0.26
CA ILE A 206 0.85 16.70 0.99
C ILE A 206 0.56 17.97 1.81
N LEU A 207 0.51 19.13 1.17
CA LEU A 207 0.18 20.39 1.83
C LEU A 207 -1.24 20.42 2.39
N LYS A 208 -2.19 19.77 1.71
CA LYS A 208 -3.59 19.70 2.13
C LYS A 208 -3.83 18.66 3.23
N TYR A 209 -3.09 17.58 3.22
CA TYR A 209 -3.15 16.47 4.17
C TYR A 209 -1.75 16.25 4.77
N PRO A 210 -1.33 17.09 5.75
CA PRO A 210 0.03 17.03 6.27
C PRO A 210 0.23 15.80 7.16
N HIS A 211 1.27 15.02 6.82
CA HIS A 211 1.73 13.85 7.58
C HIS A 211 3.26 13.79 7.57
N LYS A 212 3.82 12.90 8.40
CA LYS A 212 5.25 12.60 8.37
C LYS A 212 5.69 12.29 6.94
N THR A 213 6.83 12.85 6.54
CA THR A 213 7.30 12.73 5.17
C THR A 213 8.77 12.32 5.14
N ILE A 214 9.08 11.29 4.36
CA ILE A 214 10.43 10.89 4.03
C ILE A 214 10.68 11.11 2.54
N LYS A 215 11.91 11.50 2.19
CA LYS A 215 12.30 11.83 0.82
C LYS A 215 13.35 10.87 0.30
N CYS A 216 13.12 10.31 -0.90
CA CYS A 216 14.13 9.63 -1.69
C CYS A 216 14.83 10.64 -2.59
N ASP A 217 16.12 10.87 -2.36
CA ASP A 217 16.94 11.78 -3.16
C ASP A 217 18.43 11.39 -3.06
N GLY A 218 19.17 11.39 -4.18
CA GLY A 218 20.58 11.04 -4.22
C GLY A 218 20.89 9.65 -3.63
N GLU A 219 20.10 8.63 -3.98
CA GLU A 219 20.23 7.24 -3.48
C GLU A 219 20.00 7.08 -1.95
N LYS A 220 19.48 8.10 -1.27
CA LYS A 220 19.22 8.10 0.17
C LYS A 220 17.76 8.34 0.48
N VAL A 221 17.36 7.94 1.70
CA VAL A 221 16.05 8.25 2.28
C VAL A 221 16.28 9.01 3.58
N TYR A 222 15.64 10.16 3.74
CA TYR A 222 15.71 10.97 4.94
C TYR A 222 14.38 11.63 5.26
N GLU A 223 14.15 11.91 6.55
CA GLU A 223 12.95 12.62 7.00
C GLU A 223 12.99 14.08 6.56
N VAL A 224 11.85 14.60 6.13
CA VAL A 224 11.67 16.00 5.73
C VAL A 224 10.78 16.66 6.77
N VAL A 225 11.27 17.72 7.38
CA VAL A 225 10.56 18.50 8.39
C VAL A 225 9.55 19.44 7.73
#